data_fb49fa8b2507a51d0c5b28949a11eced
#
_entry.id   fb49fa8b2507a51d0c5b28949a11eced
#
_cell.length_a   1.000
_cell.length_b   1.000
_cell.length_c   1.000
_cell.angle_alpha   90.00
_cell.angle_beta   90.00
_cell.angle_gamma   90.00
#
_symmetry.space_group_name_H-M   'P 1'
#
loop_
_entity.id
_entity.type
_entity.pdbx_description
1 polymer ?
#
loop_
_entity_poly.entity_id
_entity_poly.type
_entity_poly.pdbx_seq_one_letter_code
_entity_poly.pdbx_strand_id
1 'polypeptide(L)'
;MSTRAVVLTGASGLVGRALSAHFAARGWEVRALVRDPAAFGPPPAGVRVGRCDLPDTLDEALLAGADAVVHAAYATRETDRERARRVNEDGTRRLLEASRRARVPRFVFVSTVAAHPEAPNYYARSKYALESLCDPGRDLVVRPGLVLAREGHGIFHLMRDLARRAHVIPLFDGGRQPLQTIHRDDLCEAVARALERQLTGAVNVAEAAPRSLAAFLRAMVARLGVRCVFLPLPFAPVLAAVRAAEALRVPLPVRSESLLAIKGLRQVPVAEDLRRLDLAVRSAEESLADVL
;
A
#
# COMPACT_ATOMS: atom_id res chain seq x y z
N MET A 1 -29.89 -5.68 -14.35
CA MET A 1 -29.12 -5.09 -13.21
C MET A 1 -28.10 -4.13 -13.79
N SER A 2 -27.99 -2.90 -13.30
CA SER A 2 -26.97 -1.97 -13.76
C SER A 2 -25.59 -2.49 -13.36
N THR A 3 -24.60 -2.39 -14.26
CA THR A 3 -23.21 -2.76 -13.97
C THR A 3 -22.67 -1.80 -12.90
N ARG A 4 -22.14 -2.32 -11.81
CA ARG A 4 -21.49 -1.49 -10.77
C ARG A 4 -20.23 -0.85 -11.32
N ALA A 5 -19.97 0.39 -10.97
CA ALA A 5 -18.81 1.16 -11.42
C ALA A 5 -17.90 1.54 -10.27
N VAL A 6 -16.59 1.32 -10.42
CA VAL A 6 -15.56 1.72 -9.46
C VAL A 6 -14.52 2.64 -10.10
N VAL A 7 -14.24 3.75 -9.44
CA VAL A 7 -13.14 4.66 -9.81
C VAL A 7 -11.91 4.31 -8.98
N LEU A 8 -10.77 4.09 -9.64
CA LEU A 8 -9.51 3.71 -8.99
C LEU A 8 -8.44 4.78 -9.24
N THR A 9 -7.92 5.41 -8.20
CA THR A 9 -6.71 6.23 -8.33
C THR A 9 -5.46 5.39 -8.03
N GLY A 10 -4.33 5.79 -8.61
CA GLY A 10 -3.10 4.99 -8.51
C GLY A 10 -3.18 3.68 -9.29
N ALA A 11 -4.06 3.61 -10.31
CA ALA A 11 -4.29 2.42 -11.11
C ALA A 11 -3.04 1.94 -11.88
N SER A 12 -2.04 2.78 -12.08
CA SER A 12 -0.73 2.38 -12.64
C SER A 12 0.23 1.75 -11.62
N GLY A 13 -0.08 1.85 -10.31
CA GLY A 13 0.73 1.29 -9.23
C GLY A 13 0.48 -0.20 -8.99
N LEU A 14 1.30 -0.81 -8.10
CA LEU A 14 1.22 -2.23 -7.75
C LEU A 14 -0.19 -2.67 -7.34
N VAL A 15 -0.75 -2.01 -6.34
CA VAL A 15 -2.08 -2.35 -5.79
C VAL A 15 -3.19 -1.95 -6.77
N GLY A 16 -3.09 -0.75 -7.38
CA GLY A 16 -4.12 -0.25 -8.28
C GLY A 16 -4.27 -1.08 -9.57
N ARG A 17 -3.18 -1.56 -10.16
CA ARG A 17 -3.26 -2.49 -11.33
C ARG A 17 -3.96 -3.78 -10.96
N ALA A 18 -3.62 -4.36 -9.82
CA ALA A 18 -4.24 -5.60 -9.35
C ALA A 18 -5.73 -5.39 -9.05
N LEU A 19 -6.10 -4.30 -8.38
CA LEU A 19 -7.50 -3.94 -8.14
C LEU A 19 -8.27 -3.72 -9.44
N SER A 20 -7.66 -3.05 -10.45
CA SER A 20 -8.30 -2.85 -11.75
C SER A 20 -8.66 -4.17 -12.42
N ALA A 21 -7.71 -5.10 -12.48
CA ALA A 21 -7.93 -6.43 -13.04
C ALA A 21 -8.96 -7.24 -12.21
N HIS A 22 -8.88 -7.16 -10.89
CA HIS A 22 -9.75 -7.90 -9.97
C HIS A 22 -11.22 -7.44 -10.08
N PHE A 23 -11.47 -6.14 -10.10
CA PHE A 23 -12.82 -5.59 -10.27
C PHE A 23 -13.39 -5.87 -11.67
N ALA A 24 -12.57 -5.73 -12.73
CA ALA A 24 -13.00 -6.06 -14.09
C ALA A 24 -13.40 -7.53 -14.22
N ALA A 25 -12.61 -8.46 -13.64
CA ALA A 25 -12.93 -9.89 -13.62
C ALA A 25 -14.25 -10.22 -12.85
N ARG A 26 -14.67 -9.34 -11.93
CA ARG A 26 -15.95 -9.41 -11.20
C ARG A 26 -17.10 -8.71 -11.92
N GLY A 27 -16.90 -8.25 -13.15
CA GLY A 27 -17.91 -7.59 -13.95
C GLY A 27 -18.22 -6.14 -13.55
N TRP A 28 -17.31 -5.47 -12.82
CA TRP A 28 -17.44 -4.05 -12.57
C TRP A 28 -16.91 -3.23 -13.76
N GLU A 29 -17.56 -2.12 -14.06
CA GLU A 29 -16.95 -1.07 -14.88
C GLU A 29 -15.84 -0.40 -14.07
N VAL A 30 -14.60 -0.49 -14.54
CA VAL A 30 -13.45 0.11 -13.88
C VAL A 30 -13.06 1.41 -14.56
N ARG A 31 -13.01 2.49 -13.80
CA ARG A 31 -12.55 3.81 -14.25
C ARG A 31 -11.19 4.11 -13.59
N ALA A 32 -10.13 3.79 -14.33
CA ALA A 32 -8.75 3.90 -13.89
C ALA A 32 -8.23 5.33 -14.03
N LEU A 33 -7.98 6.00 -12.93
CA LEU A 33 -7.40 7.34 -12.89
C LEU A 33 -5.88 7.27 -12.74
N VAL A 34 -5.15 7.76 -13.75
CA VAL A 34 -3.68 7.71 -13.83
C VAL A 34 -3.09 9.06 -14.21
N ARG A 35 -1.83 9.31 -13.85
CA ARG A 35 -1.14 10.56 -14.18
C ARG A 35 -0.92 10.72 -15.68
N ASP A 36 -0.50 9.63 -16.33
CA ASP A 36 -0.26 9.59 -17.76
C ASP A 36 -1.04 8.43 -18.38
N PRO A 37 -2.20 8.72 -19.01
CA PRO A 37 -3.00 7.72 -19.72
C PRO A 37 -2.25 7.04 -20.88
N ALA A 38 -1.37 7.75 -21.57
CA ALA A 38 -0.61 7.18 -22.69
C ALA A 38 0.40 6.11 -22.20
N ALA A 39 1.04 6.34 -21.05
CA ALA A 39 1.95 5.38 -20.42
C ALA A 39 1.25 4.20 -19.75
N PHE A 40 -0.07 4.25 -19.57
CA PHE A 40 -0.82 3.14 -18.99
C PHE A 40 -0.88 1.91 -19.92
N GLY A 41 -0.78 2.15 -21.23
CA GLY A 41 -0.94 1.15 -22.27
C GLY A 41 -2.41 0.84 -22.59
N PRO A 42 -2.69 -0.11 -23.49
CA PRO A 42 -4.05 -0.49 -23.82
C PRO A 42 -4.77 -1.03 -22.59
N PRO A 43 -5.92 -0.44 -22.20
CA PRO A 43 -6.65 -0.89 -21.03
C PRO A 43 -7.27 -2.27 -21.30
N PRO A 44 -7.35 -3.14 -20.27
CA PRO A 44 -8.13 -4.37 -20.37
C PRO A 44 -9.61 -4.10 -20.69
N ALA A 45 -10.32 -5.12 -21.18
CA ALA A 45 -11.77 -5.02 -21.38
C ALA A 45 -12.48 -4.61 -20.09
N GLY A 46 -13.43 -3.68 -20.18
CA GLY A 46 -14.17 -3.16 -19.02
C GLY A 46 -13.42 -2.08 -18.22
N VAL A 47 -12.24 -1.66 -18.66
CA VAL A 47 -11.47 -0.59 -18.00
C VAL A 47 -11.44 0.66 -18.87
N ARG A 48 -11.94 1.79 -18.34
CA ARG A 48 -11.81 3.13 -18.94
C ARG A 48 -10.69 3.88 -18.23
N VAL A 49 -9.88 4.63 -18.97
CA VAL A 49 -8.74 5.37 -18.41
C VAL A 49 -8.99 6.86 -18.49
N GLY A 50 -8.73 7.57 -17.40
CA GLY A 50 -8.79 9.01 -17.31
C GLY A 50 -7.55 9.62 -16.64
N ARG A 51 -7.37 10.92 -16.82
CA ARG A 51 -6.22 11.64 -16.25
C ARG A 51 -6.47 12.06 -14.81
N CYS A 52 -5.48 11.81 -13.95
CA CYS A 52 -5.48 12.27 -12.57
C CYS A 52 -4.04 12.50 -12.10
N ASP A 53 -3.67 13.76 -11.95
CA ASP A 53 -2.39 14.21 -11.38
C ASP A 53 -2.71 15.13 -10.20
N LEU A 54 -2.93 14.52 -9.05
CA LEU A 54 -3.36 15.21 -7.84
C LEU A 54 -2.26 16.11 -7.26
N PRO A 55 -2.62 17.26 -6.70
CA PRO A 55 -3.95 17.86 -6.62
C PRO A 55 -4.38 18.64 -7.86
N ASP A 56 -3.56 18.74 -8.90
CA ASP A 56 -3.74 19.72 -9.96
C ASP A 56 -4.77 19.31 -11.02
N THR A 57 -4.79 18.04 -11.40
CA THR A 57 -5.67 17.51 -12.46
C THR A 57 -6.47 16.32 -11.97
N LEU A 58 -7.78 16.37 -12.16
CA LEU A 58 -8.71 15.28 -11.89
C LEU A 58 -9.81 15.27 -12.95
N ASP A 59 -9.95 14.18 -13.67
CA ASP A 59 -11.08 13.95 -14.58
C ASP A 59 -12.33 13.62 -13.74
N GLU A 60 -13.01 14.66 -13.28
CA GLU A 60 -14.20 14.53 -12.42
C GLU A 60 -15.38 13.89 -13.15
N ALA A 61 -15.41 13.90 -14.49
CA ALA A 61 -16.48 13.26 -15.26
C ALA A 61 -16.55 11.74 -15.00
N LEU A 62 -15.40 11.12 -14.69
CA LEU A 62 -15.35 9.69 -14.37
C LEU A 62 -15.91 9.35 -12.98
N LEU A 63 -16.17 10.33 -12.12
CA LEU A 63 -16.80 10.11 -10.82
C LEU A 63 -18.32 10.00 -10.92
N ALA A 64 -18.92 10.57 -12.00
CA ALA A 64 -20.37 10.60 -12.14
C ALA A 64 -20.96 9.18 -12.26
N GLY A 65 -21.94 8.87 -11.41
CA GLY A 65 -22.60 7.57 -11.38
C GLY A 65 -21.72 6.39 -10.97
N ALA A 66 -20.56 6.65 -10.36
CA ALA A 66 -19.75 5.58 -9.76
C ALA A 66 -20.34 5.13 -8.42
N ASP A 67 -20.29 3.83 -8.15
CA ASP A 67 -20.72 3.23 -6.88
C ASP A 67 -19.65 3.39 -5.78
N ALA A 68 -18.38 3.44 -6.17
CA ALA A 68 -17.28 3.62 -5.24
C ALA A 68 -16.07 4.34 -5.86
N VAL A 69 -15.31 5.03 -5.02
CA VAL A 69 -13.95 5.48 -5.32
C VAL A 69 -12.99 4.71 -4.42
N VAL A 70 -11.96 4.06 -5.00
CA VAL A 70 -10.87 3.45 -4.26
C VAL A 70 -9.60 4.27 -4.47
N HIS A 71 -9.15 4.92 -3.41
CA HIS A 71 -7.96 5.78 -3.43
C HIS A 71 -6.73 4.99 -3.00
N ALA A 72 -5.98 4.46 -3.98
CA ALA A 72 -4.72 3.76 -3.78
C ALA A 72 -3.49 4.58 -4.24
N ALA A 73 -3.71 5.80 -4.77
CA ALA A 73 -2.60 6.68 -5.14
C ALA A 73 -1.88 7.20 -3.90
N TYR A 74 -0.55 7.15 -3.93
CA TYR A 74 0.32 7.76 -2.93
C TYR A 74 1.74 7.93 -3.50
N ALA A 75 2.32 9.10 -3.35
CA ALA A 75 3.66 9.42 -3.85
C ALA A 75 4.75 8.91 -2.88
N THR A 76 4.94 7.58 -2.83
CA THR A 76 5.91 6.94 -1.92
C THR A 76 7.37 7.22 -2.28
N ARG A 77 7.64 7.63 -3.52
CA ARG A 77 9.00 7.89 -4.04
C ARG A 77 9.39 9.36 -4.04
N GLU A 78 8.43 10.25 -3.78
CA GLU A 78 8.73 11.67 -3.72
C GLU A 78 9.69 11.96 -2.57
N THR A 79 10.76 12.66 -2.88
CA THR A 79 11.83 12.97 -1.95
C THR A 79 11.70 14.36 -1.34
N ASP A 80 11.09 15.26 -2.09
CA ASP A 80 10.72 16.58 -1.60
C ASP A 80 9.51 16.45 -0.69
N ARG A 81 9.68 16.84 0.57
CA ARG A 81 8.66 16.65 1.59
C ARG A 81 7.42 17.53 1.36
N GLU A 82 7.61 18.74 0.88
CA GLU A 82 6.50 19.65 0.63
C GLU A 82 5.69 19.17 -0.57
N ARG A 83 6.37 18.74 -1.63
CA ARG A 83 5.74 18.14 -2.80
C ARG A 83 5.03 16.83 -2.45
N ALA A 84 5.66 15.98 -1.62
CA ALA A 84 5.02 14.75 -1.11
C ALA A 84 3.73 15.08 -0.34
N ARG A 85 3.76 16.08 0.55
CA ARG A 85 2.60 16.54 1.30
C ARG A 85 1.50 17.05 0.36
N ARG A 86 1.84 17.93 -0.58
CA ARG A 86 0.89 18.47 -1.55
C ARG A 86 0.18 17.34 -2.34
N VAL A 87 0.95 16.41 -2.89
CA VAL A 87 0.38 15.31 -3.69
C VAL A 87 -0.47 14.39 -2.82
N ASN A 88 0.03 13.99 -1.66
CA ASN A 88 -0.63 12.99 -0.82
C ASN A 88 -1.78 13.58 -0.01
N GLU A 89 -1.59 14.74 0.64
CA GLU A 89 -2.56 15.29 1.57
C GLU A 89 -3.61 16.16 0.85
N ASP A 90 -3.15 17.18 0.11
CA ASP A 90 -4.08 18.04 -0.63
C ASP A 90 -4.76 17.29 -1.76
N GLY A 91 -4.03 16.35 -2.41
CA GLY A 91 -4.58 15.47 -3.44
C GLY A 91 -5.68 14.55 -2.91
N THR A 92 -5.48 13.92 -1.75
CA THR A 92 -6.51 13.05 -1.11
C THR A 92 -7.73 13.88 -0.74
N ARG A 93 -7.54 15.07 -0.16
CA ARG A 93 -8.64 15.98 0.20
C ARG A 93 -9.44 16.37 -1.03
N ARG A 94 -8.78 16.82 -2.10
CA ARG A 94 -9.44 17.18 -3.35
C ARG A 94 -10.26 16.04 -3.94
N LEU A 95 -9.69 14.83 -3.97
CA LEU A 95 -10.40 13.65 -4.51
C LEU A 95 -11.63 13.31 -3.66
N LEU A 96 -11.51 13.34 -2.34
CA LEU A 96 -12.62 13.08 -1.44
C LEU A 96 -13.75 14.11 -1.65
N GLU A 97 -13.43 15.39 -1.72
CA GLU A 97 -14.39 16.47 -1.97
C GLU A 97 -15.07 16.32 -3.33
N ALA A 98 -14.31 16.00 -4.39
CA ALA A 98 -14.86 15.73 -5.72
C ALA A 98 -15.82 14.52 -5.71
N SER A 99 -15.44 13.45 -5.00
CA SER A 99 -16.29 12.26 -4.82
C SER A 99 -17.60 12.61 -4.10
N ARG A 100 -17.55 13.51 -3.12
CA ARG A 100 -18.75 14.02 -2.41
C ARG A 100 -19.65 14.83 -3.33
N ARG A 101 -19.06 15.76 -4.13
CA ARG A 101 -19.81 16.56 -5.11
C ARG A 101 -20.49 15.67 -6.16
N ALA A 102 -19.79 14.66 -6.63
CA ALA A 102 -20.32 13.67 -7.59
C ALA A 102 -21.31 12.69 -6.94
N ARG A 103 -21.59 12.79 -5.63
CA ARG A 103 -22.50 11.92 -4.86
C ARG A 103 -22.11 10.45 -4.92
N VAL A 104 -20.82 10.13 -5.04
CA VAL A 104 -20.34 8.74 -4.99
C VAL A 104 -20.68 8.17 -3.60
N PRO A 105 -21.39 7.04 -3.49
CA PRO A 105 -21.85 6.51 -2.22
C PRO A 105 -20.72 6.11 -1.28
N ARG A 106 -19.61 5.58 -1.81
CA ARG A 106 -18.53 4.98 -1.03
C ARG A 106 -17.15 5.54 -1.42
N PHE A 107 -16.37 5.91 -0.42
CA PHE A 107 -14.95 6.23 -0.58
C PHE A 107 -14.13 5.23 0.21
N VAL A 108 -13.20 4.56 -0.45
CA VAL A 108 -12.27 3.59 0.15
C VAL A 108 -10.88 4.18 0.13
N PHE A 109 -10.32 4.42 1.31
CA PHE A 109 -8.93 4.88 1.44
C PHE A 109 -8.00 3.71 1.75
N VAL A 110 -7.04 3.45 0.86
CA VAL A 110 -6.01 2.43 1.11
C VAL A 110 -4.91 3.04 1.97
N SER A 111 -4.93 2.70 3.25
CA SER A 111 -3.98 3.14 4.28
C SER A 111 -2.88 2.08 4.52
N THR A 112 -2.52 1.80 5.76
CA THR A 112 -1.52 0.80 6.16
C THR A 112 -1.69 0.44 7.65
N VAL A 113 -1.36 -0.77 8.06
CA VAL A 113 -1.30 -1.16 9.49
C VAL A 113 -0.27 -0.34 10.28
N ALA A 114 0.71 0.26 9.60
CA ALA A 114 1.70 1.12 10.22
C ALA A 114 1.15 2.53 10.58
N ALA A 115 -0.05 2.88 10.12
CA ALA A 115 -0.65 4.20 10.37
C ALA A 115 -1.01 4.36 11.85
N HIS A 116 -0.34 5.30 12.51
CA HIS A 116 -0.65 5.73 13.88
C HIS A 116 -0.04 7.10 14.18
N PRO A 117 -0.51 7.85 15.20
CA PRO A 117 -0.07 9.23 15.43
C PRO A 117 1.42 9.34 15.76
N GLU A 118 1.97 8.37 16.45
CA GLU A 118 3.38 8.33 16.89
C GLU A 118 4.30 7.60 15.90
N ALA A 119 3.84 7.32 14.68
CA ALA A 119 4.66 6.63 13.69
C ALA A 119 5.97 7.40 13.44
N PRO A 120 7.14 6.72 13.39
CA PRO A 120 8.41 7.42 13.31
C PRO A 120 8.69 8.02 11.92
N ASN A 121 8.00 7.57 10.87
CA ASN A 121 8.18 8.01 9.49
C ASN A 121 6.99 8.82 8.96
N TYR A 122 7.27 9.69 7.97
CA TYR A 122 6.26 10.55 7.36
C TYR A 122 5.12 9.75 6.73
N TYR A 123 5.43 8.69 6.01
CA TYR A 123 4.44 7.85 5.32
C TYR A 123 3.30 7.39 6.25
N ALA A 124 3.66 6.78 7.36
CA ALA A 124 2.67 6.22 8.29
C ALA A 124 1.90 7.33 9.04
N ARG A 125 2.58 8.43 9.44
CA ARG A 125 1.89 9.58 10.07
C ARG A 125 0.92 10.27 9.13
N SER A 126 1.31 10.52 7.87
CA SER A 126 0.42 11.18 6.92
C SER A 126 -0.76 10.27 6.55
N LYS A 127 -0.54 8.97 6.39
CA LYS A 127 -1.64 8.02 6.20
C LYS A 127 -2.63 8.07 7.36
N TYR A 128 -2.14 8.06 8.61
CA TYR A 128 -2.99 8.19 9.79
C TYR A 128 -3.78 9.50 9.80
N ALA A 129 -3.12 10.62 9.51
CA ALA A 129 -3.79 11.92 9.43
C ALA A 129 -4.87 11.97 8.34
N LEU A 130 -4.62 11.31 7.20
CA LEU A 130 -5.58 11.24 6.10
C LEU A 130 -6.79 10.37 6.39
N GLU A 131 -6.66 9.36 7.25
CA GLU A 131 -7.79 8.54 7.69
C GLU A 131 -8.88 9.37 8.38
N SER A 132 -8.51 10.45 9.09
CA SER A 132 -9.45 11.34 9.76
C SER A 132 -10.34 12.15 8.80
N LEU A 133 -10.02 12.19 7.52
CA LEU A 133 -10.87 12.81 6.49
C LEU A 133 -12.04 11.91 6.09
N CYS A 134 -11.92 10.60 6.35
CA CYS A 134 -12.95 9.62 6.03
C CYS A 134 -14.03 9.62 7.11
N ASP A 135 -15.30 9.64 6.69
CA ASP A 135 -16.44 9.49 7.57
C ASP A 135 -16.62 8.00 7.96
N PRO A 136 -16.44 7.62 9.23
CA PRO A 136 -16.48 6.21 9.64
C PRO A 136 -17.89 5.58 9.48
N GLY A 137 -18.95 6.36 9.34
CA GLY A 137 -20.29 5.85 9.08
C GLY A 137 -20.58 5.62 7.60
N ARG A 138 -19.73 6.14 6.71
CA ARG A 138 -19.92 6.12 5.26
C ARG A 138 -18.77 5.53 4.48
N ASP A 139 -17.53 5.90 4.85
CA ASP A 139 -16.32 5.55 4.13
C ASP A 139 -15.63 4.34 4.74
N LEU A 140 -14.73 3.76 3.98
CA LEU A 140 -13.92 2.64 4.42
C LEU A 140 -12.44 3.00 4.39
N VAL A 141 -11.73 2.72 5.46
CA VAL A 141 -10.26 2.75 5.53
C VAL A 141 -9.76 1.31 5.54
N VAL A 142 -9.04 0.90 4.51
CA VAL A 142 -8.38 -0.41 4.46
C VAL A 142 -6.92 -0.24 4.86
N ARG A 143 -6.50 -0.94 5.91
CA ARG A 143 -5.12 -0.92 6.43
C ARG A 143 -4.42 -2.25 6.12
N PRO A 144 -3.75 -2.39 4.97
CA PRO A 144 -3.01 -3.59 4.65
C PRO A 144 -1.72 -3.72 5.46
N GLY A 145 -1.31 -4.96 5.72
CA GLY A 145 0.04 -5.32 6.11
C GLY A 145 1.06 -5.05 5.00
N LEU A 146 2.29 -5.55 5.14
CA LEU A 146 3.28 -5.48 4.07
C LEU A 146 2.79 -6.27 2.86
N VAL A 147 2.50 -5.57 1.77
CA VAL A 147 1.99 -6.20 0.54
C VAL A 147 3.09 -6.97 -0.15
N LEU A 148 2.87 -8.27 -0.34
CA LEU A 148 3.74 -9.16 -1.09
C LEU A 148 3.22 -9.35 -2.51
N ALA A 149 4.09 -9.16 -3.49
CA ALA A 149 3.78 -9.37 -4.91
C ALA A 149 5.06 -9.69 -5.67
N ARG A 150 4.93 -10.42 -6.78
CA ARG A 150 6.07 -10.78 -7.65
C ARG A 150 6.77 -9.56 -8.21
N GLU A 151 5.99 -8.60 -8.68
CA GLU A 151 6.46 -7.38 -9.32
C GLU A 151 6.16 -6.16 -8.45
N GLY A 152 6.87 -5.08 -8.67
CA GLY A 152 6.63 -3.81 -7.99
C GLY A 152 7.85 -3.21 -7.35
N HIS A 153 7.60 -2.35 -6.37
CA HIS A 153 8.62 -1.62 -5.63
C HIS A 153 8.23 -1.56 -4.15
N GLY A 154 9.18 -1.24 -3.32
CA GLY A 154 8.98 -1.10 -1.90
C GLY A 154 9.96 -1.94 -1.11
N ILE A 155 9.77 -1.99 0.20
CA ILE A 155 10.72 -2.60 1.13
C ILE A 155 10.90 -4.11 0.88
N PHE A 156 9.84 -4.82 0.52
CA PHE A 156 9.92 -6.25 0.18
C PHE A 156 10.85 -6.48 -1.02
N HIS A 157 10.67 -5.73 -2.11
CA HIS A 157 11.49 -5.86 -3.31
C HIS A 157 12.93 -5.44 -3.06
N LEU A 158 13.15 -4.38 -2.27
CA LEU A 158 14.50 -3.97 -1.87
C LEU A 158 15.22 -5.09 -1.10
N MET A 159 14.56 -5.71 -0.12
CA MET A 159 15.14 -6.82 0.66
C MET A 159 15.41 -8.05 -0.20
N ARG A 160 14.48 -8.38 -1.11
CA ARG A 160 14.65 -9.45 -2.10
C ARG A 160 15.86 -9.19 -3.00
N ASP A 161 15.99 -7.97 -3.51
CA ASP A 161 17.08 -7.61 -4.42
C ASP A 161 18.43 -7.56 -3.69
N LEU A 162 18.47 -7.12 -2.44
CA LEU A 162 19.66 -7.22 -1.58
C LEU A 162 20.08 -8.68 -1.37
N ALA A 163 19.13 -9.57 -1.09
CA ALA A 163 19.40 -11.00 -0.93
C ALA A 163 20.00 -11.60 -2.21
N ARG A 164 19.41 -11.28 -3.37
CA ARG A 164 19.83 -11.84 -4.66
C ARG A 164 21.16 -11.30 -5.18
N ARG A 165 21.44 -9.99 -4.96
CA ARG A 165 22.58 -9.31 -5.58
C ARG A 165 23.76 -9.09 -4.64
N ALA A 166 23.48 -8.70 -3.40
CA ALA A 166 24.52 -8.39 -2.42
C ALA A 166 24.83 -9.55 -1.48
N HIS A 167 23.95 -10.56 -1.39
CA HIS A 167 24.06 -11.68 -0.47
C HIS A 167 24.20 -11.27 1.00
N VAL A 168 23.73 -10.06 1.34
CA VAL A 168 23.78 -9.50 2.69
C VAL A 168 22.42 -8.88 3.00
N ILE A 169 21.91 -9.16 4.19
CA ILE A 169 20.69 -8.55 4.72
C ILE A 169 20.98 -7.89 6.06
N PRO A 170 20.85 -6.57 6.17
CA PRO A 170 20.98 -5.89 7.45
C PRO A 170 19.81 -6.23 8.37
N LEU A 171 20.09 -6.62 9.61
CA LEU A 171 19.12 -6.83 10.66
C LEU A 171 19.28 -5.75 11.73
N PHE A 172 18.39 -4.77 11.71
CA PHE A 172 18.35 -3.71 12.71
C PHE A 172 17.74 -4.22 14.02
N ASP A 173 18.44 -4.00 15.12
CA ASP A 173 18.03 -4.45 16.48
C ASP A 173 17.68 -5.95 16.51
N GLY A 174 18.43 -6.76 15.74
CA GLY A 174 18.24 -8.22 15.63
C GLY A 174 17.00 -8.65 14.84
N GLY A 175 16.29 -7.72 14.18
CA GLY A 175 15.11 -8.02 13.38
C GLY A 175 13.92 -8.55 14.20
N ARG A 176 13.80 -8.14 15.47
CA ARG A 176 12.74 -8.60 16.40
C ARG A 176 11.38 -7.93 16.16
N GLN A 177 11.35 -6.87 15.35
CA GLN A 177 10.12 -6.15 15.05
C GLN A 177 9.04 -7.09 14.48
N PRO A 178 7.79 -7.00 14.95
CA PRO A 178 6.71 -7.81 14.42
C PRO A 178 6.36 -7.35 13.01
N LEU A 179 6.19 -8.30 12.10
CA LEU A 179 5.76 -8.06 10.73
C LEU A 179 4.50 -8.87 10.46
N GLN A 180 3.51 -8.23 9.86
CA GLN A 180 2.32 -8.85 9.31
C GLN A 180 2.28 -8.55 7.81
N THR A 181 2.10 -9.57 7.00
CA THR A 181 2.08 -9.48 5.56
C THR A 181 0.68 -9.68 5.00
N ILE A 182 0.50 -9.31 3.75
CA ILE A 182 -0.69 -9.60 2.96
C ILE A 182 -0.29 -9.92 1.52
N HIS A 183 -0.83 -10.98 0.96
CA HIS A 183 -0.69 -11.20 -0.47
C HIS A 183 -1.47 -10.15 -1.25
N ARG A 184 -0.92 -9.66 -2.36
CA ARG A 184 -1.56 -8.63 -3.20
C ARG A 184 -2.99 -9.00 -3.59
N ASP A 185 -3.22 -10.24 -3.97
CA ASP A 185 -4.52 -10.69 -4.46
C ASP A 185 -5.53 -10.84 -3.30
N ASP A 186 -5.07 -11.20 -2.10
CA ASP A 186 -5.90 -11.23 -0.88
C ASP A 186 -6.30 -9.81 -0.47
N LEU A 187 -5.42 -8.82 -0.67
CA LEU A 187 -5.78 -7.41 -0.48
C LEU A 187 -6.87 -6.96 -1.47
N CYS A 188 -6.75 -7.37 -2.75
CA CYS A 188 -7.78 -7.07 -3.75
C CYS A 188 -9.13 -7.69 -3.39
N GLU A 189 -9.12 -8.94 -2.94
CA GLU A 189 -10.30 -9.65 -2.46
C GLU A 189 -10.91 -8.95 -1.24
N ALA A 190 -10.07 -8.51 -0.29
CA ALA A 190 -10.53 -7.77 0.89
C ALA A 190 -11.27 -6.48 0.51
N VAL A 191 -10.72 -5.69 -0.42
CA VAL A 191 -11.33 -4.44 -0.88
C VAL A 191 -12.65 -4.72 -1.59
N ALA A 192 -12.71 -5.74 -2.44
CA ALA A 192 -13.93 -6.11 -3.17
C ALA A 192 -15.04 -6.59 -2.20
N ARG A 193 -14.72 -7.50 -1.28
CA ARG A 193 -15.67 -7.99 -0.27
C ARG A 193 -16.16 -6.87 0.66
N ALA A 194 -15.26 -5.97 1.06
CA ALA A 194 -15.65 -4.84 1.89
C ALA A 194 -16.69 -3.94 1.20
N LEU A 195 -16.54 -3.70 -0.10
CA LEU A 195 -17.53 -2.96 -0.89
C LEU A 195 -18.82 -3.75 -1.07
N GLU A 196 -18.75 -5.03 -1.39
CA GLU A 196 -19.91 -5.91 -1.57
C GLU A 196 -20.74 -6.05 -0.28
N ARG A 197 -20.06 -6.12 0.87
CA ARG A 197 -20.69 -6.18 2.21
C ARG A 197 -21.02 -4.81 2.79
N GLN A 198 -20.78 -3.75 2.04
CA GLN A 198 -21.02 -2.36 2.44
C GLN A 198 -20.36 -1.97 3.77
N LEU A 199 -19.17 -2.50 4.06
CA LEU A 199 -18.45 -2.19 5.28
C LEU A 199 -18.03 -0.72 5.31
N THR A 200 -18.02 -0.15 6.50
CA THR A 200 -17.58 1.22 6.80
C THR A 200 -16.61 1.22 7.99
N GLY A 201 -15.99 2.37 8.24
CA GLY A 201 -14.99 2.53 9.29
C GLY A 201 -13.62 2.02 8.84
N ALA A 202 -12.85 1.44 9.75
CA ALA A 202 -11.52 0.93 9.45
C ALA A 202 -11.47 -0.60 9.54
N VAL A 203 -10.69 -1.23 8.64
CA VAL A 203 -10.40 -2.66 8.64
C VAL A 203 -8.90 -2.89 8.45
N ASN A 204 -8.31 -3.72 9.32
CA ASN A 204 -6.93 -4.17 9.19
C ASN A 204 -6.90 -5.49 8.41
N VAL A 205 -6.07 -5.55 7.36
CA VAL A 205 -6.02 -6.71 6.46
C VAL A 205 -4.58 -7.22 6.36
N ALA A 206 -4.29 -8.25 7.13
CA ALA A 206 -2.98 -8.89 7.15
C ALA A 206 -3.10 -10.31 7.73
N GLU A 207 -2.03 -11.10 7.64
CA GLU A 207 -1.98 -12.39 8.32
C GLU A 207 -2.18 -12.25 9.84
N ALA A 208 -2.91 -13.21 10.43
CA ALA A 208 -3.28 -13.11 11.85
C ALA A 208 -2.09 -13.35 12.78
N ALA A 209 -1.16 -14.22 12.40
CA ALA A 209 0.01 -14.56 13.19
C ALA A 209 1.22 -13.72 12.74
N PRO A 210 1.63 -12.69 13.51
CA PRO A 210 2.81 -11.90 13.17
C PRO A 210 4.08 -12.74 13.31
N ARG A 211 5.06 -12.41 12.47
CA ARG A 211 6.42 -12.95 12.56
C ARG A 211 7.39 -11.87 12.96
N SER A 212 8.57 -12.26 13.45
CA SER A 212 9.64 -11.29 13.49
C SER A 212 10.15 -11.00 12.08
N LEU A 213 10.58 -9.76 11.83
CA LEU A 213 11.20 -9.37 10.56
C LEU A 213 12.36 -10.32 10.19
N ALA A 214 13.17 -10.74 11.17
CA ALA A 214 14.26 -11.69 10.96
C ALA A 214 13.75 -13.06 10.49
N ALA A 215 12.65 -13.57 11.06
CA ALA A 215 12.08 -14.86 10.66
C ALA A 215 11.53 -14.77 9.22
N PHE A 216 10.84 -13.69 8.89
CA PHE A 216 10.35 -13.44 7.53
C PHE A 216 11.50 -13.38 6.52
N LEU A 217 12.57 -12.63 6.82
CA LEU A 217 13.71 -12.48 5.92
C LEU A 217 14.46 -13.80 5.72
N ARG A 218 14.58 -14.63 6.76
CA ARG A 218 15.16 -15.98 6.63
C ARG A 218 14.31 -16.89 5.75
N ALA A 219 12.98 -16.86 5.93
CA ALA A 219 12.06 -17.62 5.07
C ALA A 219 12.17 -17.17 3.60
N MET A 220 12.23 -15.84 3.35
CA MET A 220 12.42 -15.28 2.02
C MET A 220 13.75 -15.76 1.39
N VAL A 221 14.87 -15.70 2.12
CA VAL A 221 16.19 -16.14 1.64
C VAL A 221 16.21 -17.63 1.34
N ALA A 222 15.63 -18.44 2.22
CA ALA A 222 15.51 -19.89 2.01
C ALA A 222 14.69 -20.20 0.74
N ARG A 223 13.60 -19.46 0.51
CA ARG A 223 12.75 -19.63 -0.67
C ARG A 223 13.45 -19.19 -1.96
N LEU A 224 14.28 -18.16 -1.90
CA LEU A 224 15.10 -17.71 -3.03
C LEU A 224 16.22 -18.70 -3.41
N GLY A 225 16.55 -19.65 -2.54
CA GLY A 225 17.65 -20.60 -2.75
C GLY A 225 19.05 -19.95 -2.75
N VAL A 226 19.19 -18.77 -2.13
CA VAL A 226 20.45 -18.05 -2.09
C VAL A 226 21.08 -18.10 -0.71
N ARG A 227 22.43 -18.02 -0.65
CA ARG A 227 23.15 -17.88 0.62
C ARG A 227 23.30 -16.40 0.95
N CYS A 228 22.84 -16.00 2.15
CA CYS A 228 22.96 -14.62 2.62
C CYS A 228 23.55 -14.55 4.02
N VAL A 229 24.36 -13.53 4.25
CA VAL A 229 24.81 -13.15 5.58
C VAL A 229 23.80 -12.19 6.18
N PHE A 230 23.28 -12.51 7.35
CA PHE A 230 22.44 -11.62 8.14
C PHE A 230 23.34 -10.78 9.06
N LEU A 231 23.49 -9.50 8.74
CA LEU A 231 24.38 -8.60 9.44
C LEU A 231 23.63 -7.84 10.54
N PRO A 232 23.87 -8.14 11.82
CA PRO A 232 23.24 -7.38 12.90
C PRO A 232 23.85 -5.97 12.93
N LEU A 233 23.00 -4.96 12.84
CA LEU A 233 23.40 -3.57 12.86
C LEU A 233 22.63 -2.80 13.94
N PRO A 234 23.31 -1.96 14.73
CA PRO A 234 22.64 -1.08 15.66
C PRO A 234 21.87 0.01 14.89
N PHE A 235 20.61 0.22 15.24
CA PHE A 235 19.74 1.11 14.49
C PHE A 235 20.19 2.58 14.48
N ALA A 236 20.52 3.11 15.67
CA ALA A 236 20.79 4.55 15.83
C ALA A 236 22.00 5.06 15.03
N PRO A 237 23.20 4.42 15.07
CA PRO A 237 24.33 4.88 14.28
C PRO A 237 24.10 4.71 12.79
N VAL A 238 23.41 3.66 12.33
CA VAL A 238 23.08 3.50 10.90
C VAL A 238 22.12 4.59 10.44
N LEU A 239 21.09 4.89 11.22
CA LEU A 239 20.18 5.99 10.90
C LEU A 239 20.91 7.33 10.83
N ALA A 240 21.83 7.61 11.77
CA ALA A 240 22.64 8.82 11.76
C ALA A 240 23.52 8.92 10.50
N ALA A 241 24.18 7.82 10.14
CA ALA A 241 25.01 7.77 8.93
C ALA A 241 24.20 7.97 7.64
N VAL A 242 23.03 7.33 7.54
CA VAL A 242 22.14 7.50 6.38
C VAL A 242 21.64 8.94 6.28
N ARG A 243 21.24 9.58 7.40
CA ARG A 243 20.83 10.99 7.41
C ARG A 243 21.96 11.94 7.01
N ALA A 244 23.18 11.70 7.47
CA ALA A 244 24.35 12.49 7.08
C ALA A 244 24.61 12.36 5.56
N ALA A 245 24.56 11.16 5.02
CA ALA A 245 24.69 10.93 3.58
C ALA A 245 23.57 11.60 2.76
N GLU A 246 22.31 11.55 3.24
CA GLU A 246 21.18 12.25 2.62
C GLU A 246 21.41 13.78 2.61
N ALA A 247 21.91 14.35 3.71
CA ALA A 247 22.23 15.78 3.79
C ALA A 247 23.35 16.18 2.81
N LEU A 248 24.30 15.30 2.59
CA LEU A 248 25.40 15.47 1.62
C LEU A 248 25.00 15.09 0.18
N ARG A 249 23.72 14.73 -0.04
CA ARG A 249 23.18 14.29 -1.33
C ARG A 249 23.90 13.06 -1.94
N VAL A 250 24.48 12.23 -1.09
CA VAL A 250 25.10 10.95 -1.52
C VAL A 250 23.97 9.97 -1.86
N PRO A 251 23.95 9.38 -3.07
CA PRO A 251 22.93 8.41 -3.44
C PRO A 251 23.10 7.12 -2.64
N LEU A 252 22.09 6.75 -1.85
CA LEU A 252 22.06 5.50 -1.11
C LEU A 252 20.90 4.63 -1.59
N PRO A 253 21.06 3.29 -1.57
CA PRO A 253 19.98 2.36 -1.93
C PRO A 253 18.84 2.34 -0.89
N VAL A 254 19.11 2.82 0.32
CA VAL A 254 18.17 2.86 1.45
C VAL A 254 18.08 4.29 1.97
N ARG A 255 16.88 4.71 2.36
CA ARG A 255 16.61 6.04 2.91
C ARG A 255 16.30 5.96 4.40
N SER A 256 16.54 7.07 5.10
CA SER A 256 16.20 7.20 6.53
C SER A 256 14.72 6.93 6.81
N GLU A 257 13.82 7.38 5.94
CA GLU A 257 12.38 7.08 6.02
C GLU A 257 12.08 5.56 5.96
N SER A 258 12.83 4.79 5.15
CA SER A 258 12.67 3.33 5.07
C SER A 258 13.15 2.63 6.34
N LEU A 259 14.26 3.12 6.93
CA LEU A 259 14.75 2.61 8.22
C LEU A 259 13.74 2.89 9.33
N LEU A 260 13.21 4.11 9.38
CA LEU A 260 12.18 4.48 10.34
C LEU A 260 10.89 3.65 10.16
N ALA A 261 10.52 3.31 8.93
CA ALA A 261 9.39 2.42 8.66
C ALA A 261 9.61 1.02 9.26
N ILE A 262 10.83 0.47 9.14
CA ILE A 262 11.19 -0.82 9.77
C ILE A 262 11.11 -0.71 11.30
N LYS A 263 11.62 0.37 11.89
CA LYS A 263 11.53 0.59 13.33
C LYS A 263 10.10 0.72 13.83
N GLY A 264 9.22 1.30 13.02
CA GLY A 264 7.81 1.52 13.33
C GLY A 264 6.91 0.31 13.13
N LEU A 265 7.44 -0.84 12.73
CA LEU A 265 6.65 -2.07 12.58
C LEU A 265 6.03 -2.48 13.92
N ARG A 266 4.74 -2.78 13.90
CA ARG A 266 3.97 -3.18 15.06
C ARG A 266 2.94 -4.24 14.69
N GLN A 267 2.51 -5.00 15.67
CA GLN A 267 1.40 -5.92 15.54
C GLN A 267 0.07 -5.16 15.69
N VAL A 268 -0.90 -5.49 14.85
CA VAL A 268 -2.28 -5.00 14.95
C VAL A 268 -3.26 -6.18 15.00
N PRO A 269 -4.40 -6.05 15.71
CA PRO A 269 -5.43 -7.07 15.68
C PRO A 269 -6.10 -7.07 14.29
N VAL A 270 -6.28 -8.27 13.71
CA VAL A 270 -6.87 -8.45 12.37
C VAL A 270 -8.01 -9.47 12.37
N ALA A 271 -8.10 -10.32 13.39
CA ALA A 271 -8.99 -11.48 13.37
C ALA A 271 -10.48 -11.09 13.23
N GLU A 272 -10.92 -10.02 13.88
CA GLU A 272 -12.28 -9.54 13.78
C GLU A 272 -12.57 -8.95 12.39
N ASP A 273 -11.64 -8.14 11.87
CA ASP A 273 -11.78 -7.53 10.56
C ASP A 273 -11.83 -8.59 9.45
N LEU A 274 -10.99 -9.63 9.54
CA LEU A 274 -11.03 -10.74 8.60
C LEU A 274 -12.35 -11.53 8.68
N ARG A 275 -12.95 -11.69 9.87
CA ARG A 275 -14.28 -12.27 10.02
C ARG A 275 -15.36 -11.38 9.40
N ARG A 276 -15.32 -10.05 9.62
CA ARG A 276 -16.24 -9.09 8.98
C ARG A 276 -16.16 -9.17 7.45
N LEU A 277 -14.97 -9.40 6.92
CA LEU A 277 -14.72 -9.59 5.49
C LEU A 277 -15.07 -11.00 5.01
N ASP A 278 -15.25 -11.96 5.91
CA ASP A 278 -15.37 -13.40 5.61
C ASP A 278 -14.19 -13.86 4.74
N LEU A 279 -12.99 -13.48 5.12
CA LEU A 279 -11.78 -13.67 4.35
C LEU A 279 -10.72 -14.42 5.14
N ALA A 280 -10.22 -15.50 4.57
CA ALA A 280 -8.96 -16.11 4.97
C ALA A 280 -7.85 -15.56 4.08
N VAL A 281 -6.79 -15.05 4.69
CA VAL A 281 -5.62 -14.54 3.99
C VAL A 281 -4.48 -15.54 4.07
N ARG A 282 -3.65 -15.57 3.05
CA ARG A 282 -2.46 -16.42 2.99
C ARG A 282 -1.46 -16.03 4.08
N SER A 283 -0.79 -17.03 4.62
CA SER A 283 0.39 -16.82 5.48
C SER A 283 1.53 -16.20 4.68
N ALA A 284 2.54 -15.70 5.39
CA ALA A 284 3.76 -15.20 4.76
C ALA A 284 4.47 -16.27 3.91
N GLU A 285 4.49 -17.56 4.37
CA GLU A 285 5.09 -18.65 3.61
C GLU A 285 4.34 -18.94 2.30
N GLU A 286 3.03 -19.04 2.35
CA GLU A 286 2.20 -19.26 1.15
C GLU A 286 2.37 -18.09 0.17
N SER A 287 2.36 -16.86 0.68
CA SER A 287 2.59 -15.66 -0.13
C SER A 287 3.98 -15.64 -0.77
N LEU A 288 5.04 -15.97 0.01
CA LEU A 288 6.41 -16.05 -0.52
C LEU A 288 6.55 -17.16 -1.56
N ALA A 289 5.81 -18.27 -1.42
CA ALA A 289 5.82 -19.35 -2.40
C ALA A 289 5.26 -18.93 -3.76
N ASP A 290 4.29 -18.02 -3.76
CA ASP A 290 3.65 -17.52 -4.97
C ASP A 290 4.45 -16.38 -5.65
N VAL A 291 5.10 -15.51 -4.86
CA VAL A 291 5.72 -14.28 -5.38
C VAL A 291 7.21 -14.36 -5.67
N LEU A 292 7.92 -15.43 -5.25
CA LEU A 292 9.37 -15.65 -5.47
C LEU A 292 9.65 -16.74 -6.48
#